data_80b154e9442a08c53290224d37802752
#
_entry.id   80b154e9442a08c53290224d37802752
#
_cell.length_a   1.000
_cell.length_b   1.000
_cell.length_c   1.000
_cell.angle_alpha   90.00
_cell.angle_beta   90.00
_cell.angle_gamma   90.00
#
_symmetry.space_group_name_H-M   'P 1'
#
loop_
_entity.id
_entity.type
_entity.pdbx_description
1 polymer ?
#
loop_
_entity_poly.entity_id
_entity_poly.type
_entity_poly.pdbx_seq_one_letter_code
_entity_poly.pdbx_strand_id
1 'polypeptide(L)'
;MRNPTISILIALAFVVGGAMLGDLLAQTSSGQSIEHERADGHHMSSHSDQGYQHSFGQAEMWAKEFDDPARDAWQKPNEVLDALHLERTSRVADLGAGTGYFSVRIAKRVPEGKLFAVDIEPDMLRYLRERAHHEHLDVIVPILASIDSANLPEPVDLVLVVDTYHHIDNRIAYFAKLKTSLRPNGRLAIVDFKADSPGGPPPEHRVSPEKVSAELNAAGYSLVATHQFLPRQYFLVFQGKAS
;
A
#
# COMPACT_ATOMS: atom_id res chain seq x y z
N MET A 1 43.33 -22.22 9.47
CA MET A 1 42.89 -20.97 10.06
C MET A 1 41.50 -20.74 9.55
N ARG A 2 40.48 -20.88 10.41
CA ARG A 2 39.05 -20.80 10.08
C ARG A 2 38.58 -19.38 10.38
N ASN A 3 38.05 -18.67 9.39
CA ASN A 3 37.35 -17.41 9.61
C ASN A 3 35.87 -17.73 9.90
N PRO A 4 35.24 -17.14 10.92
CA PRO A 4 33.83 -17.32 11.18
C PRO A 4 33.02 -16.36 10.33
N THR A 5 32.08 -16.92 9.62
CA THR A 5 31.01 -16.23 8.91
C THR A 5 30.08 -15.59 9.94
N ILE A 6 29.99 -14.28 9.96
CA ILE A 6 29.01 -13.55 10.79
C ILE A 6 27.70 -13.51 10.01
N SER A 7 26.74 -14.33 10.45
CA SER A 7 25.35 -14.22 10.02
C SER A 7 24.71 -13.06 10.77
N ILE A 8 24.44 -11.97 10.07
CA ILE A 8 23.62 -10.88 10.61
C ILE A 8 22.16 -11.27 10.43
N LEU A 9 21.56 -11.74 11.52
CA LEU A 9 20.11 -11.84 11.67
C LEU A 9 19.60 -10.41 11.87
N ILE A 10 18.92 -9.86 10.88
CA ILE A 10 18.11 -8.65 11.07
C ILE A 10 16.77 -9.11 11.69
N ALA A 11 16.73 -9.04 13.01
CA ALA A 11 15.48 -9.21 13.76
C ALA A 11 14.69 -7.89 13.67
N LEU A 12 13.54 -7.92 13.04
CA LEU A 12 12.55 -6.85 13.16
C LEU A 12 12.06 -6.83 14.62
N ALA A 13 12.53 -5.86 15.39
CA ALA A 13 12.07 -5.66 16.75
C ALA A 13 10.73 -4.92 16.74
N PHE A 14 9.65 -5.62 17.01
CA PHE A 14 8.40 -5.01 17.43
C PHE A 14 8.58 -4.46 18.84
N VAL A 15 8.56 -3.14 19.00
CA VAL A 15 8.50 -2.49 20.31
C VAL A 15 7.06 -2.58 20.82
N VAL A 16 6.78 -3.54 21.69
CA VAL A 16 5.58 -3.53 22.52
C VAL A 16 5.86 -2.60 23.67
N GLY A 17 5.13 -1.48 23.75
CA GLY A 17 5.21 -0.53 24.83
C GLY A 17 4.80 -1.15 26.17
N GLY A 18 5.75 -1.21 27.09
CA GLY A 18 5.55 -1.70 28.44
C GLY A 18 4.71 -0.77 29.29
N ALA A 19 3.73 -1.34 29.96
CA ALA A 19 2.95 -0.69 31.00
C ALA A 19 3.81 -0.49 32.26
N MET A 20 3.82 0.74 32.78
CA MET A 20 4.34 1.04 34.12
C MET A 20 3.31 0.64 35.18
N LEU A 21 3.79 -0.17 36.15
CA LEU A 21 3.11 -0.43 37.41
C LEU A 21 3.07 0.84 38.25
N GLY A 22 1.93 1.12 38.84
CA GLY A 22 1.76 2.02 39.96
C GLY A 22 0.77 1.40 40.92
N ASP A 23 1.31 0.97 42.07
CA ASP A 23 0.60 0.35 43.19
C ASP A 23 -0.26 1.32 43.99
N LEU A 24 -1.30 0.76 44.58
CA LEU A 24 -1.72 0.85 45.99
C LEU A 24 -3.02 1.62 46.31
N LEU A 25 -3.94 0.92 46.75
CA LEU A 25 -4.70 0.89 48.02
C LEU A 25 -6.18 0.56 47.86
N ALA A 26 -6.54 -0.43 48.64
CA ALA A 26 -7.86 -1.00 48.83
C ALA A 26 -8.86 -0.03 49.48
N GLN A 27 -10.16 -0.20 49.20
CA GLN A 27 -11.19 -0.27 50.23
C GLN A 27 -12.44 -1.00 49.73
N THR A 28 -12.96 -1.80 50.60
CA THR A 28 -14.08 -2.72 50.60
C THR A 28 -15.45 -2.03 50.60
N SER A 29 -16.44 -2.58 49.89
CA SER A 29 -17.70 -3.04 50.53
C SER A 29 -18.72 -3.62 49.51
N SER A 30 -19.11 -4.84 49.83
CA SER A 30 -20.45 -5.46 49.80
C SER A 30 -21.42 -5.26 48.63
N GLY A 31 -21.70 -6.34 47.92
CA GLY A 31 -23.01 -7.00 47.90
C GLY A 31 -23.99 -6.60 46.81
N GLN A 32 -24.19 -7.44 45.82
CA GLN A 32 -25.44 -8.20 45.60
C GLN A 32 -25.40 -8.90 44.25
N SER A 33 -25.69 -10.20 44.31
CA SER A 33 -25.91 -11.11 43.20
C SER A 33 -27.25 -10.80 42.51
N ILE A 34 -27.28 -10.76 41.18
CA ILE A 34 -28.47 -11.10 40.40
C ILE A 34 -28.01 -11.98 39.25
N GLU A 35 -28.39 -13.24 39.28
CA GLU A 35 -28.40 -14.16 38.14
C GLU A 35 -29.46 -13.71 37.13
N HIS A 36 -29.11 -13.69 35.86
CA HIS A 36 -30.05 -13.94 34.79
C HIS A 36 -29.37 -14.55 33.54
N GLU A 37 -29.68 -15.79 33.39
CA GLU A 37 -30.04 -16.54 32.19
C GLU A 37 -29.30 -16.34 30.88
N ARG A 38 -28.85 -17.50 30.42
CA ARG A 38 -28.25 -17.82 29.14
C ARG A 38 -29.19 -17.46 27.96
N ALA A 39 -28.65 -16.83 26.97
CA ALA A 39 -29.12 -16.96 25.59
C ALA A 39 -27.93 -17.26 24.70
N ASP A 40 -27.85 -18.50 24.22
CA ASP A 40 -26.93 -18.92 23.16
C ASP A 40 -27.29 -18.19 21.87
N GLY A 41 -26.47 -17.21 21.53
CA GLY A 41 -26.49 -16.53 20.22
C GLY A 41 -25.17 -16.82 19.52
N HIS A 42 -25.15 -17.77 18.60
CA HIS A 42 -24.09 -17.91 17.62
C HIS A 42 -23.97 -16.61 16.85
N HIS A 43 -23.08 -15.73 17.29
CA HIS A 43 -22.58 -14.65 16.44
C HIS A 43 -21.58 -15.28 15.48
N MET A 44 -22.04 -15.55 14.28
CA MET A 44 -21.16 -15.64 13.12
C MET A 44 -20.38 -14.33 13.04
N SER A 45 -19.12 -14.38 13.44
CA SER A 45 -18.15 -13.32 13.22
C SER A 45 -18.08 -13.10 11.71
N SER A 46 -18.76 -12.08 11.23
CA SER A 46 -18.48 -11.52 9.91
C SER A 46 -17.02 -11.07 9.94
N HIS A 47 -16.16 -11.77 9.22
CA HIS A 47 -14.81 -11.28 8.97
C HIS A 47 -14.96 -9.98 8.21
N SER A 48 -14.83 -8.86 8.94
CA SER A 48 -14.82 -7.53 8.37
C SER A 48 -13.68 -7.47 7.36
N ASP A 49 -13.98 -7.01 6.15
CA ASP A 49 -13.04 -6.76 5.06
C ASP A 49 -12.24 -5.46 5.36
N GLN A 50 -11.68 -5.39 6.58
CA GLN A 50 -10.86 -4.27 7.05
C GLN A 50 -9.42 -4.48 6.59
N GLY A 51 -8.86 -3.48 5.93
CA GLY A 51 -7.45 -3.45 5.56
C GLY A 51 -6.54 -3.36 6.79
N TYR A 52 -5.28 -3.70 6.59
CA TYR A 52 -4.25 -3.57 7.62
C TYR A 52 -3.93 -2.08 7.84
N GLN A 53 -4.46 -1.52 8.94
CA GLN A 53 -4.27 -0.11 9.30
C GLN A 53 -2.95 0.08 10.06
N HIS A 54 -2.04 0.86 9.48
CA HIS A 54 -0.80 1.29 10.11
C HIS A 54 -0.57 2.77 9.78
N SER A 55 -0.23 3.60 10.79
CA SER A 55 0.11 5.00 10.56
C SER A 55 1.57 5.14 10.12
N PHE A 56 1.81 5.86 9.05
CA PHE A 56 3.12 6.16 8.49
C PHE A 56 3.55 7.61 8.70
N GLY A 57 3.06 8.29 9.74
CA GLY A 57 3.60 9.58 10.17
C GLY A 57 5.11 9.52 10.42
N GLN A 58 5.80 10.66 10.40
CA GLN A 58 7.27 10.77 10.50
C GLN A 58 7.99 10.24 9.24
N ALA A 59 7.70 10.84 8.10
CA ALA A 59 8.19 10.42 6.79
C ALA A 59 9.72 10.28 6.71
N GLU A 60 10.48 11.14 7.41
CA GLU A 60 11.96 11.08 7.44
C GLU A 60 12.49 9.78 8.07
N MET A 61 11.76 9.22 9.02
CA MET A 61 12.12 7.94 9.63
C MET A 61 11.85 6.79 8.65
N TRP A 62 10.68 6.82 8.00
CA TRP A 62 10.29 5.81 7.01
C TRP A 62 11.10 5.88 5.72
N ALA A 63 11.63 7.07 5.35
CA ALA A 63 12.44 7.24 4.15
C ALA A 63 13.69 6.36 4.16
N LYS A 64 14.28 6.08 5.33
CA LYS A 64 15.44 5.18 5.45
C LYS A 64 15.14 3.76 5.00
N GLU A 65 13.90 3.29 5.22
CA GLU A 65 13.46 1.96 4.82
C GLU A 65 12.86 1.98 3.42
N PHE A 66 12.01 2.95 3.12
CA PHE A 66 11.28 3.02 1.85
C PHE A 66 12.18 3.38 0.67
N ASP A 67 13.25 4.14 0.91
CA ASP A 67 14.21 4.54 -0.12
C ASP A 67 15.53 3.77 -0.04
N ASP A 68 15.61 2.67 0.74
CA ASP A 68 16.80 1.82 0.81
C ASP A 68 17.17 1.29 -0.59
N PRO A 69 18.39 1.58 -1.10
CA PRO A 69 18.85 1.07 -2.39
C PRO A 69 18.83 -0.46 -2.51
N ALA A 70 18.93 -1.18 -1.39
CA ALA A 70 18.83 -2.65 -1.37
C ALA A 70 17.46 -3.15 -1.84
N ARG A 71 16.44 -2.28 -1.81
CA ARG A 71 15.10 -2.54 -2.31
C ARG A 71 15.08 -2.78 -3.82
N ASP A 72 15.95 -2.12 -4.58
CA ASP A 72 16.04 -2.25 -6.04
C ASP A 72 16.32 -3.71 -6.47
N ALA A 73 17.07 -4.48 -5.69
CA ALA A 73 17.42 -5.86 -6.02
C ALA A 73 16.22 -6.81 -6.07
N TRP A 74 15.17 -6.55 -5.27
CA TRP A 74 13.99 -7.43 -5.19
C TRP A 74 12.72 -6.78 -5.73
N GLN A 75 12.57 -5.48 -5.64
CA GLN A 75 11.39 -4.76 -6.16
C GLN A 75 11.52 -4.38 -7.63
N LYS A 76 12.76 -4.30 -8.13
CA LYS A 76 13.09 -4.07 -9.55
C LYS A 76 12.28 -2.94 -10.17
N PRO A 77 12.34 -1.71 -9.60
CA PRO A 77 11.43 -0.63 -9.98
C PRO A 77 11.55 -0.25 -11.46
N ASN A 78 12.73 -0.35 -12.04
CA ASN A 78 12.92 -0.04 -13.46
C ASN A 78 12.23 -1.07 -14.36
N GLU A 79 12.38 -2.36 -14.07
CA GLU A 79 11.73 -3.43 -14.82
C GLU A 79 10.19 -3.38 -14.67
N VAL A 80 9.71 -3.00 -13.48
CA VAL A 80 8.25 -2.77 -13.27
C VAL A 80 7.77 -1.65 -14.19
N LEU A 81 8.47 -0.51 -14.21
CA LEU A 81 8.06 0.63 -15.04
C LEU A 81 8.25 0.37 -16.54
N ASP A 82 9.27 -0.42 -16.93
CA ASP A 82 9.48 -0.81 -18.33
C ASP A 82 8.32 -1.69 -18.83
N ALA A 83 7.84 -2.62 -18.01
CA ALA A 83 6.68 -3.47 -18.32
C ALA A 83 5.36 -2.68 -18.45
N LEU A 84 5.29 -1.48 -17.89
CA LEU A 84 4.11 -0.61 -17.96
C LEU A 84 4.07 0.24 -19.24
N HIS A 85 5.15 0.33 -20.03
CA HIS A 85 5.22 1.04 -21.30
C HIS A 85 4.62 2.47 -21.23
N LEU A 86 5.19 3.29 -20.33
CA LEU A 86 4.75 4.67 -20.17
C LEU A 86 5.25 5.54 -21.33
N GLU A 87 4.34 6.33 -21.89
CA GLU A 87 4.68 7.38 -22.84
C GLU A 87 5.20 8.62 -22.08
N ARG A 88 6.05 9.43 -22.70
CA ARG A 88 6.60 10.66 -22.11
C ARG A 88 5.51 11.65 -21.65
N THR A 89 4.34 11.59 -22.28
CA THR A 89 3.16 12.43 -22.01
C THR A 89 2.12 11.77 -21.13
N SER A 90 2.37 10.54 -20.63
CA SER A 90 1.40 9.80 -19.81
C SER A 90 1.04 10.55 -18.54
N ARG A 91 -0.23 10.44 -18.15
CA ARG A 91 -0.72 10.85 -16.84
C ARG A 91 -0.81 9.62 -15.96
N VAL A 92 -0.06 9.63 -14.89
CA VAL A 92 0.07 8.48 -13.97
C VAL A 92 -0.35 8.88 -12.57
N ALA A 93 -1.03 7.99 -11.86
CA ALA A 93 -1.22 8.09 -10.43
C ALA A 93 -0.39 6.99 -9.73
N ASP A 94 0.41 7.39 -8.74
CA ASP A 94 1.12 6.50 -7.82
C ASP A 94 0.32 6.49 -6.51
N LEU A 95 -0.46 5.42 -6.27
CA LEU A 95 -1.37 5.32 -5.15
C LEU A 95 -0.71 4.63 -3.95
N GLY A 96 -0.58 5.35 -2.84
CA GLY A 96 0.28 5.00 -1.71
C GLY A 96 1.72 5.38 -2.01
N ALA A 97 1.93 6.62 -2.48
CA ALA A 97 3.23 7.08 -2.97
C ALA A 97 4.33 7.10 -1.90
N GLY A 98 3.96 7.22 -0.62
CA GLY A 98 4.89 7.28 0.49
C GLY A 98 5.93 8.39 0.32
N THR A 99 7.20 8.04 0.51
CA THR A 99 8.34 8.94 0.32
C THR A 99 8.70 9.20 -1.15
N GLY A 100 8.01 8.54 -2.10
CA GLY A 100 8.20 8.74 -3.54
C GLY A 100 9.18 7.79 -4.22
N TYR A 101 9.40 6.61 -3.65
CA TYR A 101 10.32 5.62 -4.23
C TYR A 101 10.00 5.30 -5.69
N PHE A 102 8.72 5.06 -6.05
CA PHE A 102 8.29 4.94 -7.44
C PHE A 102 8.05 6.30 -8.10
N SER A 103 7.50 7.26 -7.37
CA SER A 103 7.13 8.58 -7.91
C SER A 103 8.29 9.28 -8.63
N VAL A 104 9.49 9.34 -8.03
CA VAL A 104 10.64 10.01 -8.66
C VAL A 104 11.11 9.29 -9.93
N ARG A 105 10.95 7.96 -9.97
CA ARG A 105 11.30 7.15 -11.16
C ARG A 105 10.27 7.31 -12.28
N ILE A 106 8.98 7.37 -11.93
CA ILE A 106 7.90 7.65 -12.89
C ILE A 106 8.06 9.04 -13.47
N ALA A 107 8.30 10.06 -12.64
CA ALA A 107 8.47 11.45 -13.09
C ALA A 107 9.56 11.59 -14.16
N LYS A 108 10.67 10.88 -14.01
CA LYS A 108 11.77 10.85 -15.01
C LYS A 108 11.35 10.18 -16.34
N ARG A 109 10.30 9.36 -16.35
CA ARG A 109 9.78 8.69 -17.56
C ARG A 109 8.68 9.46 -18.25
N VAL A 110 7.96 10.30 -17.51
CA VAL A 110 6.85 11.11 -18.04
C VAL A 110 7.11 12.63 -17.96
N PRO A 111 8.26 13.12 -18.46
CA PRO A 111 8.68 14.52 -18.28
C PRO A 111 7.76 15.54 -18.97
N GLU A 112 6.90 15.11 -19.90
CA GLU A 112 5.92 15.91 -20.62
C GLU A 112 4.48 15.56 -20.18
N GLY A 113 4.35 14.65 -19.23
CA GLY A 113 3.09 14.18 -18.68
C GLY A 113 2.76 14.80 -17.32
N LYS A 114 2.10 14.00 -16.48
CA LYS A 114 1.81 14.33 -15.07
C LYS A 114 1.92 13.10 -14.21
N LEU A 115 2.40 13.28 -12.98
CA LEU A 115 2.35 12.28 -11.95
C LEU A 115 1.57 12.79 -10.74
N PHE A 116 0.44 12.18 -10.45
CA PHE A 116 -0.30 12.38 -9.21
C PHE A 116 0.24 11.41 -8.17
N ALA A 117 1.03 11.93 -7.23
CA ALA A 117 1.54 11.16 -6.10
C ALA A 117 0.51 11.19 -4.98
N VAL A 118 -0.22 10.11 -4.82
CA VAL A 118 -1.42 10.02 -3.97
C VAL A 118 -1.08 9.29 -2.69
N ASP A 119 -1.31 9.92 -1.54
CA ASP A 119 -1.15 9.27 -0.24
C ASP A 119 -2.19 9.76 0.74
N ILE A 120 -2.52 8.96 1.76
CA ILE A 120 -3.44 9.33 2.83
C ILE A 120 -2.72 10.07 3.96
N GLU A 121 -1.40 9.92 4.08
CA GLU A 121 -0.58 10.53 5.12
C GLU A 121 -0.05 11.90 4.67
N PRO A 122 -0.51 13.01 5.29
CA PRO A 122 -0.07 14.35 4.89
C PRO A 122 1.45 14.55 5.01
N ASP A 123 2.09 13.88 5.96
CA ASP A 123 3.53 13.99 6.20
C ASP A 123 4.35 13.34 5.08
N MET A 124 3.89 12.22 4.52
CA MET A 124 4.48 11.63 3.32
C MET A 124 4.41 12.59 2.13
N LEU A 125 3.27 13.24 1.93
CA LEU A 125 3.11 14.21 0.85
C LEU A 125 3.95 15.47 1.03
N ARG A 126 4.16 15.92 2.28
CA ARG A 126 5.09 17.02 2.60
C ARG A 126 6.50 16.62 2.18
N TYR A 127 6.98 15.48 2.66
CA TYR A 127 8.30 14.94 2.34
C TYR A 127 8.52 14.79 0.83
N LEU A 128 7.56 14.16 0.16
CA LEU A 128 7.62 13.97 -1.30
C LEU A 128 7.65 15.30 -2.08
N ARG A 129 6.90 16.31 -1.63
CA ARG A 129 6.92 17.65 -2.24
C ARG A 129 8.29 18.29 -2.13
N GLU A 130 8.90 18.23 -0.95
CA GLU A 130 10.25 18.75 -0.71
C GLU A 130 11.29 18.02 -1.57
N ARG A 131 11.19 16.70 -1.65
CA ARG A 131 12.02 15.85 -2.51
C ARG A 131 11.86 16.20 -3.98
N ALA A 132 10.63 16.30 -4.47
CA ALA A 132 10.34 16.65 -5.86
C ALA A 132 10.92 18.03 -6.24
N HIS A 133 10.78 19.00 -5.36
CA HIS A 133 11.37 20.33 -5.54
C HIS A 133 12.91 20.27 -5.60
N HIS A 134 13.53 19.54 -4.67
CA HIS A 134 15.00 19.39 -4.63
C HIS A 134 15.56 18.66 -5.86
N GLU A 135 14.83 17.65 -6.37
CA GLU A 135 15.21 16.88 -7.57
C GLU A 135 14.72 17.52 -8.90
N HIS A 136 14.08 18.70 -8.87
CA HIS A 136 13.51 19.42 -10.03
C HIS A 136 12.53 18.56 -10.84
N LEU A 137 11.62 17.86 -10.14
CA LEU A 137 10.61 16.97 -10.74
C LEU A 137 9.23 17.64 -10.74
N ASP A 138 9.07 18.72 -11.49
CA ASP A 138 7.88 19.59 -11.52
C ASP A 138 6.60 18.88 -12.00
N VAL A 139 6.72 17.71 -12.65
CA VAL A 139 5.57 16.90 -13.08
C VAL A 139 4.88 16.17 -11.93
N ILE A 140 5.49 16.13 -10.72
CA ILE A 140 4.92 15.50 -9.52
C ILE A 140 3.92 16.46 -8.88
N VAL A 141 2.68 15.99 -8.75
CA VAL A 141 1.59 16.70 -8.07
C VAL A 141 1.13 15.86 -6.88
N PRO A 142 1.50 16.23 -5.63
CA PRO A 142 1.05 15.53 -4.44
C PRO A 142 -0.46 15.71 -4.21
N ILE A 143 -1.17 14.60 -3.97
CA ILE A 143 -2.62 14.55 -3.78
C ILE A 143 -2.93 13.86 -2.45
N LEU A 144 -3.66 14.54 -1.57
CA LEU A 144 -4.16 13.95 -0.34
C LEU A 144 -5.39 13.08 -0.64
N ALA A 145 -5.24 11.79 -0.40
CA ALA A 145 -6.33 10.83 -0.50
C ALA A 145 -7.27 10.90 0.72
N SER A 146 -8.44 10.33 0.58
CA SER A 146 -9.30 9.93 1.70
C SER A 146 -9.39 8.41 1.77
N ILE A 147 -9.92 7.88 2.87
CA ILE A 147 -10.04 6.43 3.09
C ILE A 147 -10.85 5.73 1.99
N ASP A 148 -11.72 6.46 1.30
CA ASP A 148 -12.62 5.95 0.28
C ASP A 148 -12.35 6.50 -1.13
N SER A 149 -11.29 7.31 -1.32
CA SER A 149 -11.02 7.97 -2.61
C SER A 149 -9.56 8.39 -2.79
N ALA A 150 -9.04 8.16 -3.98
CA ALA A 150 -7.76 8.69 -4.41
C ALA A 150 -7.78 10.20 -4.72
N ASN A 151 -8.96 10.83 -4.77
CA ASN A 151 -9.18 12.25 -5.03
C ASN A 151 -8.46 12.79 -6.28
N LEU A 152 -8.31 11.95 -7.32
CA LEU A 152 -7.64 12.35 -8.55
C LEU A 152 -8.39 13.52 -9.22
N PRO A 153 -7.68 14.62 -9.57
CA PRO A 153 -8.33 15.81 -10.13
C PRO A 153 -8.71 15.67 -11.60
N GLU A 154 -8.12 14.70 -12.29
CA GLU A 154 -8.39 14.43 -13.71
C GLU A 154 -8.12 12.95 -14.04
N PRO A 155 -8.70 12.42 -15.14
CA PRO A 155 -8.47 11.04 -15.56
C PRO A 155 -7.01 10.76 -15.97
N VAL A 156 -6.52 9.56 -15.61
CA VAL A 156 -5.16 9.10 -15.83
C VAL A 156 -5.09 7.90 -16.78
N ASP A 157 -3.92 7.71 -17.38
CA ASP A 157 -3.62 6.58 -18.28
C ASP A 157 -3.24 5.32 -17.48
N LEU A 158 -2.67 5.51 -16.27
CA LEU A 158 -2.26 4.43 -15.40
C LEU A 158 -2.44 4.83 -13.94
N VAL A 159 -2.96 3.90 -13.13
CA VAL A 159 -2.78 3.91 -11.67
C VAL A 159 -1.84 2.79 -11.32
N LEU A 160 -0.74 3.10 -10.63
CA LEU A 160 0.19 2.14 -10.04
C LEU A 160 -0.07 2.06 -8.53
N VAL A 161 -0.15 0.85 -8.00
CA VAL A 161 -0.35 0.56 -6.57
C VAL A 161 0.73 -0.43 -6.16
N VAL A 162 1.68 0.01 -5.33
CA VAL A 162 2.79 -0.82 -4.87
C VAL A 162 2.77 -0.90 -3.36
N ASP A 163 2.74 -2.11 -2.82
CA ASP A 163 2.76 -2.37 -1.36
C ASP A 163 1.66 -1.61 -0.58
N THR A 164 0.52 -1.35 -1.24
CA THR A 164 -0.55 -0.50 -0.70
C THR A 164 -1.92 -1.19 -0.76
N TYR A 165 -2.12 -2.13 -1.70
CA TYR A 165 -3.42 -2.79 -1.90
C TYR A 165 -3.95 -3.44 -0.62
N HIS A 166 -3.07 -4.05 0.17
CA HIS A 166 -3.42 -4.71 1.44
C HIS A 166 -3.83 -3.74 2.56
N HIS A 167 -3.54 -2.44 2.43
CA HIS A 167 -3.97 -1.40 3.37
C HIS A 167 -5.36 -0.83 3.08
N ILE A 168 -5.90 -1.06 1.88
CA ILE A 168 -7.16 -0.46 1.45
C ILE A 168 -8.35 -1.27 1.99
N ASP A 169 -9.24 -0.59 2.70
CA ASP A 169 -10.53 -1.14 3.13
C ASP A 169 -11.55 -1.12 1.99
N ASN A 170 -12.58 -1.97 2.06
CA ASN A 170 -13.68 -2.00 1.10
C ASN A 170 -13.20 -1.95 -0.37
N ARG A 171 -12.14 -2.71 -0.69
CA ARG A 171 -11.41 -2.65 -1.96
C ARG A 171 -12.31 -2.66 -3.19
N ILE A 172 -13.36 -3.51 -3.21
CA ILE A 172 -14.28 -3.58 -4.35
C ILE A 172 -14.93 -2.22 -4.61
N ALA A 173 -15.45 -1.56 -3.58
CA ALA A 173 -16.10 -0.25 -3.71
C ALA A 173 -15.06 0.85 -4.05
N TYR A 174 -13.90 0.83 -3.40
CA TYR A 174 -12.83 1.76 -3.65
C TYR A 174 -12.35 1.72 -5.12
N PHE A 175 -12.03 0.54 -5.63
CA PHE A 175 -11.56 0.38 -7.01
C PHE A 175 -12.66 0.56 -8.05
N ALA A 176 -13.94 0.25 -7.73
CA ALA A 176 -15.06 0.60 -8.61
C ALA A 176 -15.19 2.12 -8.79
N LYS A 177 -15.01 2.89 -7.72
CA LYS A 177 -14.95 4.36 -7.77
C LYS A 177 -13.72 4.83 -8.54
N LEU A 178 -12.54 4.28 -8.25
CA LEU A 178 -11.28 4.65 -8.92
C LEU A 178 -11.33 4.40 -10.44
N LYS A 179 -12.09 3.40 -10.90
CA LYS A 179 -12.26 3.12 -12.34
C LYS A 179 -12.77 4.34 -13.12
N THR A 180 -13.59 5.18 -12.51
CA THR A 180 -14.11 6.41 -13.15
C THR A 180 -13.03 7.46 -13.40
N SER A 181 -11.89 7.35 -12.74
CA SER A 181 -10.72 8.20 -12.90
C SER A 181 -9.69 7.65 -13.90
N LEU A 182 -10.00 6.55 -14.59
CA LEU A 182 -9.19 6.06 -15.69
C LEU A 182 -9.70 6.62 -17.02
N ARG A 183 -8.76 6.96 -17.89
CA ARG A 183 -9.04 7.28 -19.30
C ARG A 183 -9.53 6.04 -20.05
N PRO A 184 -10.15 6.18 -21.23
CA PRO A 184 -10.37 5.05 -22.11
C PRO A 184 -9.06 4.28 -22.34
N ASN A 185 -9.08 2.95 -22.14
CA ASN A 185 -7.91 2.06 -22.16
C ASN A 185 -6.92 2.28 -20.98
N GLY A 186 -7.26 3.12 -20.01
CA GLY A 186 -6.45 3.30 -18.82
C GLY A 186 -6.31 1.99 -18.02
N ARG A 187 -5.16 1.83 -17.37
CA ARG A 187 -4.78 0.60 -16.67
C ARG A 187 -4.61 0.82 -15.18
N LEU A 188 -4.82 -0.26 -14.44
CA LEU A 188 -4.51 -0.37 -13.02
C LEU A 188 -3.45 -1.45 -12.85
N ALA A 189 -2.31 -1.12 -12.26
CA ALA A 189 -1.22 -2.03 -11.99
C ALA A 189 -1.07 -2.25 -10.48
N ILE A 190 -1.09 -3.51 -10.05
CA ILE A 190 -0.94 -3.90 -8.65
C ILE A 190 0.35 -4.69 -8.49
N VAL A 191 1.23 -4.22 -7.61
CA VAL A 191 2.43 -4.92 -7.15
C VAL A 191 2.31 -5.10 -5.65
N ASP A 192 2.22 -6.34 -5.15
CA ASP A 192 2.09 -6.59 -3.73
C ASP A 192 2.73 -7.94 -3.33
N PHE A 193 2.89 -8.19 -2.05
CA PHE A 193 3.68 -9.30 -1.52
C PHE A 193 3.02 -10.67 -1.76
N LYS A 194 3.85 -11.64 -2.19
CA LYS A 194 3.48 -13.06 -2.23
C LYS A 194 3.30 -13.61 -0.81
N ALA A 195 2.52 -14.67 -0.67
CA ALA A 195 2.26 -15.30 0.62
C ALA A 195 3.56 -15.79 1.31
N ASP A 196 4.53 -16.26 0.54
CA ASP A 196 5.81 -16.82 0.98
C ASP A 196 6.96 -15.80 0.97
N SER A 197 6.67 -14.51 0.78
CA SER A 197 7.71 -13.47 0.78
C SER A 197 8.44 -13.42 2.12
N PRO A 198 9.78 -13.30 2.14
CA PRO A 198 10.57 -13.21 3.37
C PRO A 198 10.42 -11.87 4.10
N GLY A 199 9.76 -10.88 3.52
CA GLY A 199 9.52 -9.54 4.10
C GLY A 199 8.17 -9.00 3.69
N GLY A 200 7.84 -7.78 4.10
CA GLY A 200 6.55 -7.14 3.88
C GLY A 200 5.59 -7.33 5.07
N PRO A 201 4.28 -7.13 4.88
CA PRO A 201 3.31 -7.23 5.96
C PRO A 201 3.25 -8.66 6.53
N PRO A 202 2.75 -8.84 7.77
CA PRO A 202 2.47 -10.15 8.35
C PRO A 202 1.64 -11.02 7.38
N PRO A 203 1.87 -12.35 7.33
CA PRO A 203 1.23 -13.23 6.34
C PRO A 203 -0.30 -13.14 6.30
N GLU A 204 -0.94 -12.92 7.45
CA GLU A 204 -2.39 -12.77 7.60
C GLU A 204 -2.96 -11.51 6.94
N HIS A 205 -2.11 -10.50 6.68
CA HIS A 205 -2.50 -9.26 6.00
C HIS A 205 -2.15 -9.26 4.51
N ARG A 206 -1.50 -10.32 4.02
CA ARG A 206 -1.18 -10.44 2.59
C ARG A 206 -2.42 -10.85 1.80
N VAL A 207 -2.65 -10.18 0.69
CA VAL A 207 -3.76 -10.51 -0.21
C VAL A 207 -3.23 -11.34 -1.36
N SER A 208 -3.80 -12.51 -1.61
CA SER A 208 -3.33 -13.37 -2.71
C SER A 208 -3.68 -12.77 -4.08
N PRO A 209 -2.91 -13.07 -5.14
CA PRO A 209 -3.19 -12.59 -6.50
C PRO A 209 -4.56 -13.06 -7.02
N GLU A 210 -5.05 -14.21 -6.57
CA GLU A 210 -6.38 -14.74 -6.91
C GLU A 210 -7.47 -13.86 -6.27
N LYS A 211 -7.30 -13.49 -4.98
CA LYS A 211 -8.24 -12.60 -4.27
C LYS A 211 -8.24 -11.22 -4.90
N VAL A 212 -7.06 -10.64 -5.20
CA VAL A 212 -6.95 -9.36 -5.93
C VAL A 212 -7.71 -9.42 -7.24
N SER A 213 -7.50 -10.49 -8.02
CA SER A 213 -8.16 -10.66 -9.32
C SER A 213 -9.67 -10.78 -9.18
N ALA A 214 -10.17 -11.49 -8.17
CA ALA A 214 -11.61 -11.63 -7.90
C ALA A 214 -12.23 -10.29 -7.47
N GLU A 215 -11.60 -9.57 -6.54
CA GLU A 215 -12.07 -8.27 -6.05
C GLU A 215 -12.09 -7.21 -7.18
N LEU A 216 -11.03 -7.14 -7.99
CA LEU A 216 -10.96 -6.20 -9.11
C LEU A 216 -11.90 -6.58 -10.26
N ASN A 217 -12.13 -7.88 -10.49
CA ASN A 217 -13.15 -8.31 -11.44
C ASN A 217 -14.56 -7.87 -10.99
N ALA A 218 -14.87 -7.98 -9.70
CA ALA A 218 -16.12 -7.48 -9.11
C ALA A 218 -16.20 -5.93 -9.18
N ALA A 219 -15.08 -5.23 -9.05
CA ALA A 219 -14.98 -3.77 -9.20
C ALA A 219 -15.06 -3.30 -10.67
N GLY A 220 -15.19 -4.21 -11.64
CA GLY A 220 -15.37 -3.89 -13.05
C GLY A 220 -14.07 -3.77 -13.85
N TYR A 221 -13.03 -4.48 -13.44
CA TYR A 221 -11.77 -4.60 -14.21
C TYR A 221 -11.63 -6.00 -14.81
N SER A 222 -10.76 -6.12 -15.82
CA SER A 222 -10.30 -7.39 -16.38
C SER A 222 -8.79 -7.47 -16.25
N LEU A 223 -8.26 -8.62 -15.82
CA LEU A 223 -6.83 -8.89 -15.83
C LEU A 223 -6.34 -8.99 -17.28
N VAL A 224 -5.33 -8.20 -17.63
CA VAL A 224 -4.78 -8.15 -19.01
C VAL A 224 -3.32 -8.60 -19.07
N ALA A 225 -2.57 -8.55 -17.97
CA ALA A 225 -1.22 -9.10 -17.91
C ALA A 225 -0.84 -9.54 -16.50
N THR A 226 0.02 -10.55 -16.41
CA THR A 226 0.67 -11.02 -15.20
C THR A 226 2.17 -11.11 -15.46
N HIS A 227 2.98 -10.47 -14.61
CA HIS A 227 4.43 -10.53 -14.68
C HIS A 227 5.00 -11.33 -13.52
N GLN A 228 5.99 -12.20 -13.77
CA GLN A 228 6.53 -13.13 -12.75
C GLN A 228 7.99 -12.87 -12.39
N PHE A 229 8.58 -11.78 -12.87
CA PHE A 229 10.00 -11.49 -12.67
C PHE A 229 10.37 -10.98 -11.27
N LEU A 230 9.37 -10.61 -10.45
CA LEU A 230 9.60 -10.12 -9.09
C LEU A 230 9.76 -11.32 -8.13
N PRO A 231 10.87 -11.40 -7.38
CA PRO A 231 11.13 -12.55 -6.51
C PRO A 231 10.20 -12.60 -5.28
N ARG A 232 9.78 -11.43 -4.75
CA ARG A 232 9.02 -11.33 -3.49
C ARG A 232 7.57 -10.93 -3.69
N GLN A 233 7.20 -10.43 -4.87
CA GLN A 233 5.90 -9.84 -5.15
C GLN A 233 5.27 -10.47 -6.39
N TYR A 234 3.95 -10.38 -6.48
CA TYR A 234 3.24 -10.55 -7.73
C TYR A 234 3.06 -9.18 -8.41
N PHE A 235 2.87 -9.20 -9.73
CA PHE A 235 2.62 -8.00 -10.51
C PHE A 235 1.51 -8.29 -11.52
N LEU A 236 0.37 -7.64 -11.31
CA LEU A 236 -0.85 -7.81 -12.09
C LEU A 236 -1.23 -6.50 -12.75
N VAL A 237 -1.64 -6.54 -14.02
CA VAL A 237 -2.12 -5.37 -14.75
C VAL A 237 -3.56 -5.62 -15.18
N PHE A 238 -4.42 -4.66 -14.89
CA PHE A 238 -5.85 -4.70 -15.18
C PHE A 238 -6.24 -3.54 -16.09
N GLN A 239 -7.35 -3.71 -16.82
CA GLN A 239 -8.00 -2.68 -17.59
C GLN A 239 -9.47 -2.59 -17.17
N GLY A 240 -10.03 -1.38 -17.14
CA GLY A 240 -11.45 -1.18 -16.88
C GLY A 240 -12.29 -1.86 -17.96
N LYS A 241 -13.30 -2.62 -17.57
CA LYS A 241 -14.28 -3.18 -18.51
C LYS A 241 -15.05 -2.03 -19.17
N ALA A 242 -15.29 -2.14 -20.46
CA ALA A 242 -16.21 -1.25 -21.15
C ALA A 242 -17.59 -1.32 -20.48
N SER A 243 -18.23 -0.18 -20.32
CA SER A 243 -19.61 -0.07 -19.80
C SER A 243 -20.59 -0.55 -20.80
#